data_06a289dc49ccd4a40431915aca377455
#
_entry.id   06a289dc49ccd4a40431915aca377455
#
_cell.length_a   1.000
_cell.length_b   1.000
_cell.length_c   1.000
_cell.angle_alpha   90.00
_cell.angle_beta   90.00
_cell.angle_gamma   90.00
#
_symmetry.space_group_name_H-M   'P 1'
#
loop_
_entity.id
_entity.type
_entity.pdbx_description
1 polymer ?
#
loop_
_entity_poly.entity_id
_entity_poly.type
_entity_poly.pdbx_seq_one_letter_code
_entity_poly.pdbx_strand_id
1 'polypeptide(L)'
;MFVLQAIIKIGDYTFRAVHNVKITKSVDELADTCTIELPTHFKVAKGGESLYTEKAIKVGDKVSVTLAYEGVYSGVEFEGYVKKVKPSIPVSIECEDAMYLLRRKNISKSWQKTTLKEVLQEVVKDTPIVLADNIPEMQLDQWIIRNANGTQVLEKLKEEFRLSVFINDEGKLYAGLSELTNIGQTARYDLNYNIVANDLEYRTKEERKLKVRYTYIDKNNKKKTVEEGDPDGELRTFHTSVVSEEPKLREMARAEMERLKYDGFDGSITSFLVPFATRGMQAHMIDDELKEIDEHYFIKKVEITFGRNGARRQVNIG
;
A
#
# COMPACT_ATOMS: atom_id res chain seq x y z
N MET A 1 19.24 -14.16 -20.61
CA MET A 1 19.85 -13.35 -19.52
C MET A 1 19.26 -11.95 -19.63
N PHE A 2 18.63 -11.45 -18.57
CA PHE A 2 18.05 -10.11 -18.61
C PHE A 2 19.12 -9.05 -18.30
N VAL A 3 19.16 -7.99 -19.11
CA VAL A 3 19.99 -6.82 -18.81
C VAL A 3 19.15 -5.87 -17.94
N LEU A 4 19.64 -5.65 -16.72
CA LEU A 4 18.98 -4.81 -15.71
C LEU A 4 19.31 -3.35 -15.93
N GLN A 5 18.29 -2.50 -15.86
CA GLN A 5 18.46 -1.05 -15.93
C GLN A 5 17.66 -0.38 -14.81
N ALA A 6 18.26 0.64 -14.21
CA ALA A 6 17.60 1.57 -13.32
C ALA A 6 17.84 3.01 -13.78
N ILE A 7 16.78 3.81 -13.78
CA ILE A 7 16.85 5.26 -13.98
C ILE A 7 16.21 5.90 -12.78
N ILE A 8 17.02 6.51 -11.93
CA ILE A 8 16.55 7.14 -10.71
C ILE A 8 16.81 8.64 -10.82
N LYS A 9 15.73 9.40 -10.77
CA LYS A 9 15.80 10.88 -10.75
C LYS A 9 15.56 11.36 -9.33
N ILE A 10 16.45 12.18 -8.80
CA ILE A 10 16.32 12.82 -7.48
C ILE A 10 16.69 14.28 -7.62
N GLY A 11 15.72 15.18 -7.46
CA GLY A 11 15.93 16.61 -7.74
C GLY A 11 16.43 16.82 -9.16
N ASP A 12 17.60 17.45 -9.28
CA ASP A 12 18.25 17.76 -10.56
C ASP A 12 19.16 16.62 -11.08
N TYR A 13 19.32 15.55 -10.33
CA TYR A 13 20.25 14.47 -10.65
C TYR A 13 19.55 13.23 -11.19
N THR A 14 20.25 12.55 -12.13
CA THR A 14 19.83 11.26 -12.68
C THR A 14 20.92 10.22 -12.44
N PHE A 15 20.57 9.16 -11.73
CA PHE A 15 21.45 8.03 -11.43
C PHE A 15 21.04 6.82 -12.29
N ARG A 16 22.04 6.17 -12.89
CA ARG A 16 21.89 4.90 -13.65
C ARG A 16 22.59 3.73 -12.97
N ALA A 17 23.46 4.03 -12.01
CA ALA A 17 24.13 3.06 -11.17
C ALA A 17 23.67 3.24 -9.73
N VAL A 18 23.13 2.19 -9.15
CA VAL A 18 22.62 2.16 -7.78
C VAL A 18 23.14 0.89 -7.09
N HIS A 19 23.30 0.93 -5.79
CA HIS A 19 23.66 -0.24 -5.02
C HIS A 19 22.43 -1.13 -4.77
N ASN A 20 21.34 -0.53 -4.33
CA ASN A 20 20.08 -1.21 -4.04
C ASN A 20 18.91 -0.25 -4.14
N VAL A 21 17.74 -0.77 -4.49
CA VAL A 21 16.45 -0.12 -4.37
C VAL A 21 15.47 -1.09 -3.75
N LYS A 22 14.74 -0.63 -2.74
CA LYS A 22 13.61 -1.37 -2.17
C LYS A 22 12.39 -0.46 -2.16
N ILE A 23 11.30 -0.90 -2.80
CA ILE A 23 10.01 -0.20 -2.84
C ILE A 23 8.98 -1.09 -2.15
N THR A 24 8.12 -0.49 -1.34
CA THR A 24 7.01 -1.18 -0.68
C THR A 24 5.73 -0.42 -0.93
N LYS A 25 4.72 -1.11 -1.45
CA LYS A 25 3.37 -0.61 -1.71
C LYS A 25 2.34 -1.50 -1.01
N SER A 26 1.39 -0.94 -0.28
CA SER A 26 0.39 -1.71 0.46
C SER A 26 -0.96 -1.00 0.49
N VAL A 27 -2.07 -1.76 0.53
CA VAL A 27 -3.41 -1.22 0.79
C VAL A 27 -3.62 -0.90 2.27
N ASP A 28 -2.79 -1.50 3.13
CA ASP A 28 -2.87 -1.35 4.59
C ASP A 28 -2.03 -0.20 5.13
N GLU A 29 -1.11 0.34 4.34
CA GLU A 29 -0.24 1.46 4.72
C GLU A 29 -0.73 2.74 4.05
N LEU A 30 -0.61 3.88 4.76
CA LEU A 30 -0.99 5.18 4.18
C LEU A 30 -0.08 5.60 3.04
N ALA A 31 1.21 5.29 3.15
CA ALA A 31 2.23 5.76 2.23
C ALA A 31 3.04 4.62 1.65
N ASP A 32 3.26 4.69 0.35
CA ASP A 32 4.30 3.90 -0.29
C ASP A 32 5.68 4.42 0.09
N THR A 33 6.62 3.52 0.24
CA THR A 33 7.98 3.87 0.64
C THR A 33 8.99 3.33 -0.35
N CYS A 34 10.08 4.08 -0.51
CA CYS A 34 11.22 3.65 -1.30
C CYS A 34 12.53 3.94 -0.55
N THR A 35 13.40 2.95 -0.47
CA THR A 35 14.77 3.13 0.01
C THR A 35 15.73 2.94 -1.15
N ILE A 36 16.60 3.92 -1.38
CA ILE A 36 17.58 3.93 -2.45
C ILE A 36 18.96 3.99 -1.82
N GLU A 37 19.84 3.08 -2.20
CA GLU A 37 21.24 3.08 -1.76
C GLU A 37 22.14 3.52 -2.90
N LEU A 38 22.84 4.64 -2.71
CA LEU A 38 23.73 5.24 -3.69
C LEU A 38 25.18 5.27 -3.18
N PRO A 39 26.18 5.35 -4.09
CA PRO A 39 27.55 5.59 -3.71
C PRO A 39 27.70 6.91 -2.93
N THR A 40 28.70 6.98 -2.06
CA THR A 40 28.98 8.20 -1.28
C THR A 40 29.35 9.41 -2.15
N HIS A 41 29.86 9.16 -3.35
CA HIS A 41 30.23 10.18 -4.32
C HIS A 41 29.74 9.80 -5.70
N PHE A 42 29.39 10.80 -6.50
CA PHE A 42 29.10 10.64 -7.92
C PHE A 42 29.68 11.78 -8.73
N LYS A 43 29.93 11.53 -10.01
CA LYS A 43 30.41 12.55 -10.95
C LYS A 43 29.25 13.08 -11.78
N VAL A 44 29.15 14.40 -11.88
CA VAL A 44 28.19 15.06 -12.76
C VAL A 44 28.70 14.96 -14.21
N ALA A 45 27.82 14.46 -15.12
CA ALA A 45 28.19 14.23 -16.51
C ALA A 45 28.65 15.53 -17.23
N LYS A 46 28.03 16.67 -16.90
CA LYS A 46 28.46 18.01 -17.37
C LYS A 46 29.38 18.62 -16.34
N GLY A 47 30.66 18.80 -16.69
CA GLY A 47 31.64 19.48 -15.85
C GLY A 47 32.60 18.56 -15.08
N GLY A 48 32.34 17.28 -14.96
CA GLY A 48 33.24 16.31 -14.29
C GLY A 48 33.42 16.51 -12.78
N GLU A 49 32.64 17.40 -12.17
CA GLU A 49 32.65 17.66 -10.74
C GLU A 49 32.23 16.43 -9.93
N SER A 50 32.98 16.12 -8.88
CA SER A 50 32.63 15.04 -7.96
C SER A 50 31.89 15.61 -6.77
N LEU A 51 30.63 15.14 -6.55
CA LEU A 51 29.79 15.60 -5.46
C LEU A 51 29.59 14.48 -4.41
N TYR A 52 29.49 14.90 -3.15
CA TYR A 52 29.04 14.02 -2.07
C TYR A 52 27.54 13.84 -2.16
N THR A 53 27.09 12.60 -2.26
CA THR A 53 25.67 12.25 -2.41
C THR A 53 24.81 12.84 -1.29
N GLU A 54 25.27 12.73 -0.04
CA GLU A 54 24.57 13.26 1.14
C GLU A 54 24.43 14.79 1.16
N LYS A 55 25.31 15.52 0.44
CA LYS A 55 25.26 16.99 0.35
C LYS A 55 24.47 17.47 -0.85
N ALA A 56 24.46 16.68 -1.93
CA ALA A 56 23.77 17.01 -3.17
C ALA A 56 22.26 16.78 -3.08
N ILE A 57 21.84 15.71 -2.39
CA ILE A 57 20.43 15.31 -2.26
C ILE A 57 19.85 15.91 -0.98
N LYS A 58 18.68 16.53 -1.11
CA LYS A 58 18.01 17.24 -0.01
C LYS A 58 16.67 16.61 0.32
N VAL A 59 16.29 16.72 1.60
CA VAL A 59 14.93 16.38 2.04
C VAL A 59 13.92 17.26 1.32
N GLY A 60 12.92 16.61 0.70
CA GLY A 60 11.91 17.28 -0.12
C GLY A 60 12.17 17.25 -1.62
N ASP A 61 13.36 16.80 -2.07
CA ASP A 61 13.61 16.59 -3.50
C ASP A 61 12.62 15.56 -4.07
N LYS A 62 12.12 15.83 -5.28
CA LYS A 62 11.27 14.87 -6.00
C LYS A 62 12.07 13.65 -6.42
N VAL A 63 11.46 12.49 -6.31
CA VAL A 63 12.06 11.19 -6.67
C VAL A 63 11.19 10.49 -7.67
N SER A 64 11.81 9.93 -8.71
CA SER A 64 11.16 8.98 -9.63
C SER A 64 12.11 7.81 -9.86
N VAL A 65 11.62 6.59 -9.70
CA VAL A 65 12.37 5.34 -9.87
C VAL A 65 11.75 4.56 -11.01
N THR A 66 12.49 4.43 -12.10
CA THR A 66 12.15 3.56 -13.24
C THR A 66 13.08 2.35 -13.20
N LEU A 67 12.48 1.16 -13.22
CA LEU A 67 13.20 -0.11 -13.29
C LEU A 67 12.86 -0.82 -14.59
N ALA A 68 13.84 -1.53 -15.16
CA ALA A 68 13.65 -2.18 -16.45
C ALA A 68 14.46 -3.48 -16.58
N TYR A 69 13.91 -4.39 -17.40
CA TYR A 69 14.64 -5.41 -18.12
C TYR A 69 14.67 -4.99 -19.60
N GLU A 70 15.85 -4.77 -20.14
CA GLU A 70 16.02 -4.26 -21.51
C GLU A 70 15.27 -5.13 -22.52
N GLY A 71 14.41 -4.47 -23.34
CA GLY A 71 13.60 -5.15 -24.34
C GLY A 71 12.41 -5.97 -23.84
N VAL A 72 12.19 -6.08 -22.51
CA VAL A 72 11.15 -6.92 -21.92
C VAL A 72 10.17 -6.10 -21.08
N TYR A 73 10.68 -5.24 -20.21
CA TYR A 73 9.86 -4.46 -19.27
C TYR A 73 10.54 -3.14 -18.95
N SER A 74 9.78 -2.08 -18.88
CA SER A 74 10.22 -0.80 -18.31
C SER A 74 9.02 -0.10 -17.68
N GLY A 75 9.12 0.21 -16.40
CA GLY A 75 8.04 0.86 -15.65
C GLY A 75 8.55 1.83 -14.60
N VAL A 76 7.76 2.89 -14.36
CA VAL A 76 7.96 3.75 -13.19
C VAL A 76 7.38 3.01 -11.98
N GLU A 77 8.27 2.57 -11.11
CA GLU A 77 7.88 1.77 -9.95
C GLU A 77 7.59 2.62 -8.70
N PHE A 78 8.14 3.84 -8.65
CA PHE A 78 7.91 4.74 -7.52
C PHE A 78 8.05 6.19 -7.94
N GLU A 79 7.15 7.02 -7.43
CA GLU A 79 7.22 8.48 -7.47
C GLU A 79 6.95 9.05 -6.09
N GLY A 80 7.73 10.05 -5.68
CA GLY A 80 7.57 10.63 -4.34
C GLY A 80 8.61 11.70 -4.03
N TYR A 81 9.00 11.75 -2.76
CA TYR A 81 9.88 12.77 -2.20
C TYR A 81 10.89 12.17 -1.25
N VAL A 82 12.08 12.76 -1.19
CA VAL A 82 13.09 12.39 -0.20
C VAL A 82 12.60 12.78 1.19
N LYS A 83 12.42 11.78 2.04
CA LYS A 83 12.02 11.96 3.44
C LYS A 83 13.21 12.12 4.36
N LYS A 84 14.29 11.38 4.10
CA LYS A 84 15.51 11.36 4.92
C LYS A 84 16.72 10.93 4.11
N VAL A 85 17.85 11.55 4.36
CA VAL A 85 19.15 11.12 3.86
C VAL A 85 19.99 10.65 5.05
N LYS A 86 20.48 9.40 4.99
CA LYS A 86 21.35 8.79 6.01
C LYS A 86 22.76 8.69 5.44
N PRO A 87 23.76 9.34 6.05
CA PRO A 87 25.15 9.30 5.62
C PRO A 87 25.82 7.96 6.02
N SER A 88 25.29 6.87 5.52
CA SER A 88 25.85 5.52 5.65
C SER A 88 26.74 5.17 4.45
N ILE A 89 27.36 4.02 4.44
CA ILE A 89 28.14 3.49 3.31
C ILE A 89 27.52 2.13 2.93
N PRO A 90 26.77 2.08 1.81
CA PRO A 90 26.35 3.16 0.90
C PRO A 90 25.43 4.19 1.55
N VAL A 91 25.29 5.39 0.93
CA VAL A 91 24.33 6.42 1.39
C VAL A 91 22.92 5.91 1.18
N SER A 92 22.11 5.90 2.25
CA SER A 92 20.73 5.47 2.21
C SER A 92 19.78 6.66 2.15
N ILE A 93 18.90 6.67 1.14
CA ILE A 93 17.91 7.70 0.90
C ILE A 93 16.53 7.07 1.10
N GLU A 94 15.82 7.50 2.13
CA GLU A 94 14.47 7.11 2.43
C GLU A 94 13.50 8.08 1.77
N CYS A 95 12.56 7.53 0.99
CA CYS A 95 11.56 8.29 0.25
C CYS A 95 10.16 7.84 0.65
N GLU A 96 9.21 8.73 0.52
CA GLU A 96 7.78 8.53 0.74
C GLU A 96 7.04 9.12 -0.47
N ASP A 97 5.92 8.52 -0.86
CA ASP A 97 5.08 9.02 -1.94
C ASP A 97 4.52 10.43 -1.65
N ALA A 98 3.46 10.85 -2.35
CA ALA A 98 2.87 12.18 -2.17
C ALA A 98 2.28 12.41 -0.75
N MET A 99 2.12 11.38 0.10
CA MET A 99 1.76 11.54 1.52
C MET A 99 2.77 12.40 2.29
N TYR A 100 4.03 12.46 1.81
CA TYR A 100 5.04 13.37 2.31
C TYR A 100 4.56 14.83 2.38
N LEU A 101 3.80 15.28 1.38
CA LEU A 101 3.26 16.65 1.33
C LEU A 101 2.18 16.85 2.39
N LEU A 102 1.33 15.85 2.59
CA LEU A 102 0.20 15.91 3.53
C LEU A 102 0.68 15.89 5.00
N ARG A 103 1.84 15.28 5.28
CA ARG A 103 2.46 15.34 6.62
C ARG A 103 2.86 16.74 7.05
N ARG A 104 3.09 17.64 6.10
CA ARG A 104 3.58 19.01 6.34
C ARG A 104 2.46 20.04 6.38
N LYS A 105 1.23 19.63 6.10
CA LYS A 105 0.07 20.50 6.07
C LYS A 105 -0.75 20.35 7.35
N ASN A 106 -0.86 21.39 8.14
CA ASN A 106 -1.73 21.42 9.31
C ASN A 106 -3.13 21.93 8.93
N ILE A 107 -4.15 21.28 9.47
CA ILE A 107 -5.55 21.49 9.18
C ILE A 107 -6.29 21.72 10.51
N SER A 108 -7.14 22.75 10.54
CA SER A 108 -8.10 22.98 11.61
C SER A 108 -9.42 23.37 10.98
N LYS A 109 -10.42 22.50 11.04
CA LYS A 109 -11.73 22.72 10.46
C LYS A 109 -12.79 21.86 11.14
N SER A 110 -14.01 22.35 11.21
CA SER A 110 -15.15 21.62 11.75
C SER A 110 -16.35 21.71 10.83
N TRP A 111 -17.10 20.63 10.74
CA TRP A 111 -18.36 20.54 10.00
C TRP A 111 -19.42 19.94 10.92
N GLN A 112 -20.65 20.42 10.81
CA GLN A 112 -21.79 19.78 11.45
C GLN A 112 -22.29 18.58 10.64
N LYS A 113 -22.27 18.71 9.30
CA LYS A 113 -22.52 17.64 8.34
C LYS A 113 -21.56 17.84 7.19
N THR A 114 -20.98 16.76 6.69
CA THR A 114 -20.05 16.77 5.55
C THR A 114 -20.04 15.40 4.88
N THR A 115 -19.24 15.26 3.84
CA THR A 115 -19.00 13.99 3.17
C THR A 115 -17.54 13.58 3.28
N LEU A 116 -17.24 12.29 3.12
CA LEU A 116 -15.87 11.81 3.03
C LEU A 116 -15.08 12.61 1.98
N LYS A 117 -15.68 12.81 0.80
CA LYS A 117 -15.06 13.54 -0.31
C LYS A 117 -14.71 15.00 0.05
N GLU A 118 -15.58 15.70 0.75
CA GLU A 118 -15.31 17.08 1.20
C GLU A 118 -14.17 17.16 2.22
N VAL A 119 -14.10 16.20 3.14
CA VAL A 119 -12.98 16.11 4.10
C VAL A 119 -11.67 15.83 3.35
N LEU A 120 -11.66 14.89 2.40
CA LEU A 120 -10.48 14.58 1.58
C LEU A 120 -10.07 15.78 0.71
N GLN A 121 -11.02 16.54 0.14
CA GLN A 121 -10.74 17.78 -0.59
C GLN A 121 -10.03 18.82 0.27
N GLU A 122 -10.42 18.95 1.54
CA GLU A 122 -9.73 19.84 2.47
C GLU A 122 -8.31 19.34 2.80
N VAL A 123 -8.13 18.03 2.90
CA VAL A 123 -6.81 17.43 3.15
C VAL A 123 -5.85 17.70 1.99
N VAL A 124 -6.28 17.53 0.74
CA VAL A 124 -5.40 17.72 -0.44
C VAL A 124 -5.33 19.18 -0.91
N LYS A 125 -6.15 20.06 -0.38
CA LYS A 125 -6.17 21.49 -0.73
C LYS A 125 -4.77 22.09 -0.67
N ASP A 126 -4.42 22.94 -1.61
CA ASP A 126 -3.10 23.59 -1.75
C ASP A 126 -1.93 22.63 -1.96
N THR A 127 -2.21 21.41 -2.40
CA THR A 127 -1.21 20.41 -2.85
C THR A 127 -1.48 20.03 -4.30
N PRO A 128 -0.51 19.44 -5.01
CA PRO A 128 -0.75 18.92 -6.36
C PRO A 128 -1.55 17.62 -6.41
N ILE A 129 -1.92 17.07 -5.25
CA ILE A 129 -2.63 15.79 -5.14
C ILE A 129 -4.09 15.98 -5.53
N VAL A 130 -4.60 15.13 -6.40
CA VAL A 130 -6.01 15.05 -6.76
C VAL A 130 -6.66 13.81 -6.14
N LEU A 131 -7.97 13.82 -6.00
CA LEU A 131 -8.71 12.67 -5.50
C LEU A 131 -8.93 11.64 -6.61
N ALA A 132 -8.93 10.36 -6.25
CA ALA A 132 -9.37 9.29 -7.14
C ALA A 132 -10.87 9.44 -7.47
N ASP A 133 -11.27 8.92 -8.65
CA ASP A 133 -12.66 9.09 -9.14
C ASP A 133 -13.65 8.17 -8.42
N ASN A 134 -13.18 7.03 -7.90
CA ASN A 134 -13.96 5.95 -7.29
C ASN A 134 -14.03 6.01 -5.74
N ILE A 135 -14.00 7.22 -5.16
CA ILE A 135 -14.22 7.40 -3.72
C ILE A 135 -15.70 7.20 -3.41
N PRO A 136 -16.05 6.35 -2.42
CA PRO A 136 -17.43 6.08 -2.05
C PRO A 136 -18.14 7.33 -1.48
N GLU A 137 -19.44 7.47 -1.78
CA GLU A 137 -20.26 8.47 -1.15
C GLU A 137 -20.55 8.06 0.30
N MET A 138 -20.02 8.82 1.26
CA MET A 138 -20.18 8.59 2.69
C MET A 138 -20.50 9.91 3.39
N GLN A 139 -21.60 9.93 4.12
CA GLN A 139 -21.99 11.06 4.96
C GLN A 139 -21.30 10.98 6.32
N LEU A 140 -20.80 12.09 6.80
CA LEU A 140 -20.14 12.20 8.09
C LEU A 140 -20.85 13.27 8.93
N ASP A 141 -21.30 12.87 10.13
CA ASP A 141 -21.89 13.78 11.09
C ASP A 141 -20.84 14.31 12.07
N GLN A 142 -20.84 15.61 12.33
CA GLN A 142 -19.97 16.27 13.30
C GLN A 142 -18.47 15.95 13.16
N TRP A 143 -17.91 16.16 11.97
CA TRP A 143 -16.49 15.93 11.75
C TRP A 143 -15.64 17.13 12.20
N ILE A 144 -14.67 16.89 13.08
CA ILE A 144 -13.82 17.93 13.65
C ILE A 144 -12.36 17.56 13.49
N ILE A 145 -11.59 18.45 12.87
CA ILE A 145 -10.13 18.40 12.77
C ILE A 145 -9.57 19.53 13.62
N ARG A 146 -8.71 19.22 14.59
CA ARG A 146 -8.06 20.19 15.47
C ARG A 146 -6.57 20.09 15.36
N ASN A 147 -5.93 21.05 14.67
CA ASN A 147 -4.48 21.14 14.53
C ASN A 147 -3.80 19.79 14.22
N ALA A 148 -4.36 19.06 13.24
CA ALA A 148 -3.84 17.78 12.79
C ALA A 148 -3.20 17.93 11.41
N ASN A 149 -2.11 17.18 11.13
CA ASN A 149 -1.60 17.16 9.77
C ASN A 149 -2.47 16.28 8.87
N GLY A 150 -2.31 16.42 7.54
CA GLY A 150 -3.15 15.69 6.59
C GLY A 150 -3.12 14.17 6.79
N THR A 151 -1.95 13.57 7.08
CA THR A 151 -1.86 12.13 7.31
C THR A 151 -2.53 11.67 8.60
N GLN A 152 -2.53 12.49 9.65
CA GLN A 152 -3.28 12.19 10.89
C GLN A 152 -4.78 12.18 10.65
N VAL A 153 -5.28 13.11 9.79
CA VAL A 153 -6.69 13.11 9.39
C VAL A 153 -7.03 11.85 8.61
N LEU A 154 -6.17 11.45 7.66
CA LEU A 154 -6.35 10.24 6.86
C LEU A 154 -6.28 8.97 7.71
N GLU A 155 -5.35 8.89 8.68
CA GLU A 155 -5.25 7.77 9.62
C GLU A 155 -6.53 7.62 10.44
N LYS A 156 -7.06 8.75 10.95
CA LYS A 156 -8.33 8.74 11.67
C LYS A 156 -9.49 8.23 10.81
N LEU A 157 -9.58 8.67 9.53
CA LEU A 157 -10.60 8.17 8.60
C LEU A 157 -10.45 6.68 8.35
N LYS A 158 -9.22 6.22 8.13
CA LYS A 158 -8.88 4.81 7.93
C LYS A 158 -9.31 3.95 9.12
N GLU A 159 -8.96 4.36 10.35
CA GLU A 159 -9.28 3.63 11.57
C GLU A 159 -10.79 3.63 11.88
N GLU A 160 -11.44 4.80 11.75
CA GLU A 160 -12.84 4.98 12.15
C GLU A 160 -13.80 4.28 11.18
N PHE A 161 -13.51 4.34 9.86
CA PHE A 161 -14.38 3.80 8.82
C PHE A 161 -13.85 2.52 8.15
N ARG A 162 -12.70 2.00 8.60
CA ARG A 162 -12.08 0.80 8.02
C ARG A 162 -11.81 0.92 6.53
N LEU A 163 -11.39 2.08 6.10
CA LEU A 163 -11.04 2.34 4.72
C LEU A 163 -9.57 2.02 4.46
N SER A 164 -9.25 1.58 3.27
CA SER A 164 -7.90 1.65 2.73
C SER A 164 -7.67 3.06 2.20
N VAL A 165 -6.60 3.70 2.64
CA VAL A 165 -6.27 5.08 2.25
C VAL A 165 -4.81 5.12 1.82
N PHE A 166 -4.55 5.48 0.57
CA PHE A 166 -3.21 5.56 -0.01
C PHE A 166 -3.18 6.41 -1.28
N ILE A 167 -1.99 6.74 -1.77
CA ILE A 167 -1.81 7.32 -3.12
C ILE A 167 -1.75 6.17 -4.12
N ASN A 168 -2.65 6.13 -5.10
CA ASN A 168 -2.67 5.08 -6.11
C ASN A 168 -1.54 5.27 -7.16
N ASP A 169 -1.40 4.32 -8.10
CA ASP A 169 -0.33 4.38 -9.11
C ASP A 169 -0.51 5.49 -10.15
N GLU A 170 -1.66 6.16 -10.17
CA GLU A 170 -1.91 7.39 -10.94
C GLU A 170 -1.51 8.67 -10.17
N GLY A 171 -1.00 8.54 -8.95
CA GLY A 171 -0.67 9.67 -8.07
C GLY A 171 -1.88 10.35 -7.42
N LYS A 172 -3.05 9.71 -7.43
CA LYS A 172 -4.30 10.22 -6.84
C LYS A 172 -4.51 9.66 -5.43
N LEU A 173 -5.07 10.49 -4.53
CA LEU A 173 -5.47 10.03 -3.20
C LEU A 173 -6.74 9.18 -3.31
N TYR A 174 -6.63 7.94 -2.92
CA TYR A 174 -7.74 7.00 -2.78
C TYR A 174 -8.13 6.85 -1.32
N ALA A 175 -9.43 6.74 -1.06
CA ALA A 175 -9.99 6.33 0.24
C ALA A 175 -11.27 5.53 -0.01
N GLY A 176 -11.26 4.24 0.34
CA GLY A 176 -12.39 3.35 0.07
C GLY A 176 -12.08 1.90 0.42
N LEU A 177 -12.80 0.97 -0.16
CA LEU A 177 -12.52 -0.46 -0.03
C LEU A 177 -11.37 -0.83 -0.96
N SER A 178 -10.38 -1.56 -0.45
CA SER A 178 -9.18 -1.94 -1.20
C SER A 178 -9.49 -2.75 -2.46
N GLU A 179 -10.50 -3.58 -2.41
CA GLU A 179 -10.94 -4.45 -3.50
C GLU A 179 -11.49 -3.68 -4.71
N LEU A 180 -11.83 -2.38 -4.52
CA LEU A 180 -12.37 -1.54 -5.57
C LEU A 180 -11.30 -0.66 -6.26
N THR A 181 -10.02 -0.83 -5.95
CA THR A 181 -8.97 0.04 -6.49
C THR A 181 -8.57 -0.30 -7.91
N ASN A 182 -8.32 -1.57 -8.20
CA ASN A 182 -7.80 -2.06 -9.47
C ASN A 182 -8.73 -3.16 -10.04
N ILE A 183 -10.03 -2.86 -10.13
CA ILE A 183 -11.06 -3.80 -10.60
C ILE A 183 -10.71 -4.32 -12.00
N GLY A 184 -10.70 -5.65 -12.14
CA GLY A 184 -10.45 -6.33 -13.42
C GLY A 184 -8.99 -6.41 -13.84
N GLN A 185 -8.06 -5.84 -13.07
CA GLN A 185 -6.63 -5.98 -13.35
C GLN A 185 -6.10 -7.26 -12.66
N THR A 186 -5.49 -8.13 -13.47
CA THR A 186 -4.99 -9.44 -13.01
C THR A 186 -3.57 -9.67 -13.47
N ALA A 187 -2.73 -10.15 -12.56
CA ALA A 187 -1.38 -10.64 -12.84
C ALA A 187 -1.38 -12.17 -12.79
N ARG A 188 -0.95 -12.82 -13.88
CA ARG A 188 -0.95 -14.28 -13.99
C ARG A 188 0.36 -14.86 -13.47
N TYR A 189 0.26 -15.77 -12.51
CA TYR A 189 1.36 -16.51 -11.91
C TYR A 189 1.19 -18.01 -12.17
N ASP A 190 2.12 -18.56 -12.89
CA ASP A 190 2.24 -19.98 -13.11
C ASP A 190 3.32 -20.52 -12.17
N LEU A 191 2.94 -21.41 -11.26
CA LEU A 191 3.81 -21.90 -10.18
C LEU A 191 5.06 -22.61 -10.71
N ASN A 192 5.01 -23.14 -11.92
CA ASN A 192 6.11 -23.87 -12.55
C ASN A 192 6.92 -23.05 -13.56
N TYR A 193 6.45 -21.84 -13.94
CA TYR A 193 7.04 -21.12 -15.05
C TYR A 193 7.62 -19.74 -14.72
N ASN A 194 6.82 -18.81 -14.14
CA ASN A 194 7.24 -17.42 -14.01
C ASN A 194 7.47 -16.97 -12.55
N ILE A 195 7.53 -17.92 -11.64
CA ILE A 195 7.83 -17.72 -10.23
C ILE A 195 9.31 -18.05 -9.96
N VAL A 196 9.97 -17.21 -9.17
CA VAL A 196 11.35 -17.43 -8.72
C VAL A 196 11.37 -18.18 -7.39
N ALA A 197 10.43 -17.84 -6.51
CA ALA A 197 10.22 -18.46 -5.22
C ALA A 197 8.80 -18.19 -4.75
N ASN A 198 8.27 -19.04 -3.91
CA ASN A 198 7.04 -18.82 -3.19
C ASN A 198 7.20 -19.18 -1.71
N ASP A 199 6.39 -18.54 -0.89
CA ASP A 199 6.21 -18.83 0.53
C ASP A 199 4.70 -18.86 0.75
N LEU A 200 4.08 -19.89 0.15
CA LEU A 200 2.64 -20.09 0.12
C LEU A 200 2.27 -21.23 1.06
N GLU A 201 1.26 -20.98 1.88
CA GLU A 201 0.67 -21.97 2.76
C GLU A 201 -0.80 -22.13 2.38
N TYR A 202 -1.19 -23.34 1.98
CA TYR A 202 -2.60 -23.66 1.76
C TYR A 202 -3.26 -23.91 3.10
N ARG A 203 -4.36 -23.21 3.37
CA ARG A 203 -5.16 -23.37 4.58
C ARG A 203 -6.60 -23.66 4.25
N THR A 204 -7.17 -24.64 4.94
CA THR A 204 -8.60 -24.94 4.86
C THR A 204 -9.41 -23.99 5.75
N LYS A 205 -10.72 -23.90 5.50
CA LYS A 205 -11.65 -23.15 6.35
C LYS A 205 -11.59 -23.57 7.81
N GLU A 206 -11.42 -24.87 8.04
CA GLU A 206 -11.35 -25.46 9.39
C GLU A 206 -10.07 -25.07 10.13
N GLU A 207 -8.96 -24.91 9.41
CA GLU A 207 -7.68 -24.47 9.98
C GLU A 207 -7.65 -22.97 10.26
N ARG A 208 -8.49 -22.18 9.57
CA ARG A 208 -8.62 -20.72 9.79
C ARG A 208 -9.48 -20.47 11.02
N LYS A 209 -8.89 -20.58 12.21
CA LYS A 209 -9.57 -20.21 13.45
C LYS A 209 -9.64 -18.69 13.58
N LEU A 210 -10.85 -18.15 13.47
CA LEU A 210 -11.08 -16.70 13.51
C LEU A 210 -12.12 -16.37 14.60
N LYS A 211 -11.94 -15.22 15.20
CA LYS A 211 -12.88 -14.60 16.15
C LYS A 211 -13.12 -13.16 15.72
N VAL A 212 -14.37 -12.84 15.44
CA VAL A 212 -14.76 -11.49 15.06
C VAL A 212 -15.42 -10.79 16.25
N ARG A 213 -14.91 -9.60 16.58
CA ARG A 213 -15.43 -8.72 17.62
C ARG A 213 -15.95 -7.43 17.00
N TYR A 214 -17.24 -7.16 17.16
CA TYR A 214 -17.79 -5.84 16.90
C TYR A 214 -17.87 -5.03 18.20
N THR A 215 -17.35 -3.81 18.16
CA THR A 215 -17.49 -2.84 19.25
C THR A 215 -18.39 -1.70 18.79
N TYR A 216 -19.37 -1.34 19.59
CA TYR A 216 -20.32 -0.27 19.31
C TYR A 216 -20.62 0.54 20.57
N ILE A 217 -21.19 1.74 20.35
CA ILE A 217 -21.69 2.60 21.43
C ILE A 217 -23.21 2.52 21.41
N ASP A 218 -23.81 2.07 22.51
CA ASP A 218 -25.26 1.98 22.64
C ASP A 218 -25.92 3.37 22.80
N LYS A 219 -27.25 3.40 22.76
CA LYS A 219 -28.05 4.63 22.93
C LYS A 219 -27.82 5.33 24.28
N ASN A 220 -27.26 4.64 25.26
CA ASN A 220 -26.91 5.17 26.57
C ASN A 220 -25.45 5.59 26.69
N ASN A 221 -24.76 5.74 25.57
CA ASN A 221 -23.34 6.11 25.47
C ASN A 221 -22.41 5.11 26.16
N LYS A 222 -22.81 3.82 26.24
CA LYS A 222 -21.99 2.75 26.81
C LYS A 222 -21.37 1.92 25.68
N LYS A 223 -20.06 1.69 25.80
CA LYS A 223 -19.32 0.79 24.91
C LYS A 223 -19.78 -0.66 25.16
N LYS A 224 -20.22 -1.33 24.12
CA LYS A 224 -20.57 -2.75 24.12
C LYS A 224 -19.78 -3.49 23.06
N THR A 225 -19.61 -4.78 23.26
CA THR A 225 -18.92 -5.69 22.35
C THR A 225 -19.76 -6.91 22.09
N VAL A 226 -19.74 -7.37 20.85
CA VAL A 226 -20.32 -8.65 20.40
C VAL A 226 -19.18 -9.46 19.79
N GLU A 227 -19.05 -10.71 20.19
CA GLU A 227 -18.04 -11.64 19.67
C GLU A 227 -18.71 -12.87 19.06
N GLU A 228 -18.21 -13.30 17.91
CA GLU A 228 -18.61 -14.53 17.22
C GLU A 228 -17.36 -15.22 16.69
N GLY A 229 -17.33 -16.55 16.69
CA GLY A 229 -16.25 -17.35 16.12
C GLY A 229 -15.57 -18.30 17.09
N ASP A 230 -14.40 -18.77 16.71
CA ASP A 230 -13.66 -19.78 17.45
C ASP A 230 -13.08 -19.20 18.74
N PRO A 231 -13.18 -19.90 19.88
CA PRO A 231 -12.66 -19.41 21.15
C PRO A 231 -11.18 -19.02 21.11
N ASP A 232 -10.37 -19.83 20.41
CA ASP A 232 -8.92 -19.67 20.24
C ASP A 232 -8.55 -19.01 18.89
N GLY A 233 -9.54 -18.43 18.19
CA GLY A 233 -9.35 -17.83 16.88
C GLY A 233 -8.59 -16.51 16.93
N GLU A 234 -7.91 -16.18 15.82
CA GLU A 234 -7.32 -14.87 15.60
C GLU A 234 -8.38 -13.78 15.71
N LEU A 235 -8.17 -12.83 16.62
CA LEU A 235 -9.17 -11.81 16.92
C LEU A 235 -9.14 -10.68 15.89
N ARG A 236 -10.22 -10.53 15.14
CA ARG A 236 -10.48 -9.39 14.26
C ARG A 236 -11.50 -8.46 14.91
N THR A 237 -11.10 -7.24 15.22
CA THR A 237 -11.96 -6.26 15.88
C THR A 237 -12.46 -5.21 14.90
N PHE A 238 -13.78 -5.03 14.87
CA PHE A 238 -14.46 -4.02 14.07
C PHE A 238 -15.20 -3.03 14.97
N HIS A 239 -15.33 -1.80 14.53
CA HIS A 239 -16.11 -0.77 15.21
C HIS A 239 -17.27 -0.32 14.32
N THR A 240 -18.42 -0.07 14.89
CA THR A 240 -19.56 0.49 14.17
C THR A 240 -20.24 1.55 15.01
N SER A 241 -20.60 2.66 14.36
CA SER A 241 -21.44 3.73 14.94
C SER A 241 -22.86 3.71 14.38
N VAL A 242 -23.11 2.94 13.32
CA VAL A 242 -24.38 2.96 12.57
C VAL A 242 -25.37 1.90 13.09
N VAL A 243 -24.86 0.77 13.59
CA VAL A 243 -25.71 -0.33 14.07
C VAL A 243 -25.55 -0.50 15.56
N SER A 244 -26.66 -0.34 16.31
CA SER A 244 -26.69 -0.45 17.78
C SER A 244 -27.50 -1.64 18.28
N GLU A 245 -27.99 -2.51 17.38
CA GLU A 245 -28.80 -3.69 17.71
C GLU A 245 -27.90 -4.94 17.77
N GLU A 246 -27.82 -5.55 18.94
CA GLU A 246 -26.97 -6.72 19.17
C GLU A 246 -27.21 -7.89 18.20
N PRO A 247 -28.47 -8.29 17.89
CA PRO A 247 -28.73 -9.38 16.97
C PRO A 247 -28.15 -9.11 15.57
N LYS A 248 -28.29 -7.89 15.09
CA LYS A 248 -27.79 -7.47 13.77
C LYS A 248 -26.26 -7.44 13.72
N LEU A 249 -25.62 -7.05 14.85
CA LEU A 249 -24.18 -7.10 14.98
C LEU A 249 -23.64 -8.51 15.00
N ARG A 250 -24.36 -9.46 15.61
CA ARG A 250 -24.02 -10.90 15.55
C ARG A 250 -24.11 -11.45 14.13
N GLU A 251 -25.16 -11.08 13.41
CA GLU A 251 -25.32 -11.45 12.00
C GLU A 251 -24.17 -10.91 11.14
N MET A 252 -23.82 -9.62 11.32
CA MET A 252 -22.67 -9.01 10.64
C MET A 252 -21.35 -9.70 11.01
N ALA A 253 -21.17 -10.07 12.27
CA ALA A 253 -19.96 -10.77 12.71
C ALA A 253 -19.84 -12.16 12.09
N ARG A 254 -20.95 -12.89 11.96
CA ARG A 254 -21.00 -14.20 11.28
C ARG A 254 -20.73 -14.07 9.79
N ALA A 255 -21.36 -13.12 9.13
CA ALA A 255 -21.13 -12.87 7.70
C ALA A 255 -19.66 -12.51 7.42
N GLU A 256 -19.06 -11.67 8.28
CA GLU A 256 -17.66 -11.31 8.15
C GLU A 256 -16.73 -12.50 8.43
N MET A 257 -17.06 -13.34 9.40
CA MET A 257 -16.30 -14.55 9.68
C MET A 257 -16.35 -15.53 8.50
N GLU A 258 -17.53 -15.74 7.89
CA GLU A 258 -17.68 -16.59 6.71
C GLU A 258 -16.91 -16.04 5.51
N ARG A 259 -16.87 -14.72 5.34
CA ARG A 259 -16.09 -14.06 4.29
C ARG A 259 -14.59 -14.26 4.48
N LEU A 260 -14.12 -14.24 5.72
CA LEU A 260 -12.70 -14.38 6.06
C LEU A 260 -12.23 -15.84 6.12
N LYS A 261 -13.16 -16.80 6.31
CA LYS A 261 -12.88 -18.23 6.28
C LYS A 261 -13.08 -18.77 4.86
N TYR A 262 -12.02 -18.93 4.13
CA TYR A 262 -12.03 -19.59 2.82
C TYR A 262 -10.90 -20.63 2.73
N ASP A 263 -11.06 -21.63 1.87
CA ASP A 263 -9.99 -22.54 1.50
C ASP A 263 -9.10 -21.82 0.50
N GLY A 264 -7.79 -21.85 0.68
CA GLY A 264 -6.91 -21.20 -0.27
C GLY A 264 -5.52 -20.89 0.27
N PHE A 265 -4.70 -20.32 -0.60
CA PHE A 265 -3.33 -19.93 -0.28
C PHE A 265 -3.29 -18.57 0.43
N ASP A 266 -2.43 -18.52 1.46
CA ASP A 266 -1.91 -17.29 2.05
C ASP A 266 -0.41 -17.24 1.83
N GLY A 267 0.18 -16.04 1.89
CA GLY A 267 1.62 -15.90 1.82
C GLY A 267 2.11 -15.01 0.70
N SER A 268 3.24 -15.35 0.11
CA SER A 268 3.87 -14.50 -0.90
C SER A 268 4.43 -15.28 -2.09
N ILE A 269 4.40 -14.61 -3.24
CA ILE A 269 4.99 -15.09 -4.50
C ILE A 269 6.05 -14.09 -4.92
N THR A 270 7.25 -14.58 -5.24
CA THR A 270 8.33 -13.79 -5.78
C THR A 270 8.54 -14.13 -7.27
N SER A 271 8.42 -13.11 -8.11
CA SER A 271 8.67 -13.20 -9.55
C SER A 271 9.80 -12.26 -9.97
N PHE A 272 10.11 -12.23 -11.26
CA PHE A 272 10.85 -11.14 -11.87
C PHE A 272 10.02 -9.84 -11.80
N LEU A 273 10.41 -8.75 -12.49
CA LEU A 273 9.56 -7.56 -12.60
C LEU A 273 8.29 -7.81 -13.43
N VAL A 274 8.25 -8.92 -14.14
CA VAL A 274 7.11 -9.41 -14.92
C VAL A 274 6.60 -10.72 -14.30
N PRO A 275 5.26 -10.91 -14.24
CA PRO A 275 4.22 -9.96 -14.67
C PRO A 275 4.22 -8.69 -13.81
N PHE A 276 3.75 -7.58 -14.40
CA PHE A 276 3.48 -6.38 -13.60
C PHE A 276 2.36 -6.69 -12.61
N ALA A 277 2.57 -6.30 -11.37
CA ALA A 277 1.57 -6.39 -10.31
C ALA A 277 1.76 -5.25 -9.33
N THR A 278 0.65 -4.72 -8.84
CA THR A 278 0.61 -3.73 -7.78
C THR A 278 -0.48 -4.07 -6.77
N ARG A 279 -0.49 -3.40 -5.63
CA ARG A 279 -1.54 -3.58 -4.62
C ARG A 279 -2.92 -3.32 -5.20
N GLY A 280 -3.92 -4.06 -4.73
CA GLY A 280 -5.31 -3.93 -5.19
C GLY A 280 -5.64 -4.70 -6.48
N MET A 281 -4.64 -5.26 -7.18
CA MET A 281 -4.85 -6.18 -8.29
C MET A 281 -5.20 -7.60 -7.80
N GLN A 282 -5.58 -8.46 -8.74
CA GLN A 282 -5.74 -9.89 -8.51
C GLN A 282 -4.49 -10.65 -8.97
N ALA A 283 -4.04 -11.60 -8.19
CA ALA A 283 -3.08 -12.62 -8.59
C ALA A 283 -3.87 -13.84 -9.08
N HIS A 284 -3.82 -14.13 -10.36
CA HIS A 284 -4.36 -15.36 -10.93
C HIS A 284 -3.29 -16.44 -10.88
N MET A 285 -3.45 -17.37 -9.96
CA MET A 285 -2.53 -18.47 -9.75
C MET A 285 -2.99 -19.70 -10.52
N ILE A 286 -2.06 -20.30 -11.26
CA ILE A 286 -2.27 -21.53 -12.00
C ILE A 286 -1.12 -22.48 -11.76
N ASP A 287 -1.39 -23.77 -11.92
CA ASP A 287 -0.38 -24.82 -11.94
C ASP A 287 -0.68 -25.78 -13.11
N ASP A 288 0.25 -25.89 -14.07
CA ASP A 288 0.06 -26.73 -15.24
C ASP A 288 0.08 -28.23 -14.90
N GLU A 289 0.71 -28.64 -13.78
CA GLU A 289 0.73 -30.03 -13.30
C GLU A 289 -0.49 -30.34 -12.44
N LEU A 290 -0.91 -29.39 -11.58
CA LEU A 290 -2.07 -29.50 -10.70
C LEU A 290 -3.19 -28.61 -11.24
N LYS A 291 -3.88 -29.05 -12.27
CA LYS A 291 -4.97 -28.30 -12.95
C LYS A 291 -6.14 -27.87 -12.05
N GLU A 292 -6.14 -28.31 -10.80
CA GLU A 292 -7.09 -27.90 -9.77
C GLU A 292 -6.78 -26.52 -9.20
N ILE A 293 -5.52 -26.03 -9.39
CA ILE A 293 -5.10 -24.68 -8.98
C ILE A 293 -5.36 -23.72 -10.13
N ASP A 294 -6.51 -23.09 -10.12
CA ASP A 294 -6.93 -22.01 -11.03
C ASP A 294 -7.74 -20.99 -10.21
N GLU A 295 -7.04 -20.20 -9.41
CA GLU A 295 -7.64 -19.36 -8.39
C GLU A 295 -7.15 -17.91 -8.46
N HIS A 296 -8.01 -16.99 -7.99
CA HIS A 296 -7.73 -15.57 -7.93
C HIS A 296 -7.59 -15.11 -6.48
N TYR A 297 -6.48 -14.44 -6.17
CA TYR A 297 -6.19 -13.91 -4.85
C TYR A 297 -5.99 -12.40 -4.90
N PHE A 298 -6.45 -11.70 -3.87
CA PHE A 298 -6.23 -10.28 -3.74
C PHE A 298 -4.77 -9.95 -3.36
N ILE A 299 -4.16 -8.98 -4.05
CA ILE A 299 -2.80 -8.52 -3.77
C ILE A 299 -2.87 -7.38 -2.74
N LYS A 300 -2.51 -7.66 -1.50
CA LYS A 300 -2.49 -6.68 -0.41
C LYS A 300 -1.26 -5.79 -0.45
N LYS A 301 -0.11 -6.38 -0.75
CA LYS A 301 1.18 -5.71 -0.67
C LYS A 301 2.11 -6.19 -1.78
N VAL A 302 2.91 -5.25 -2.28
CA VAL A 302 3.97 -5.54 -3.25
C VAL A 302 5.28 -4.97 -2.74
N GLU A 303 6.33 -5.78 -2.74
CA GLU A 303 7.70 -5.35 -2.50
C GLU A 303 8.53 -5.52 -3.78
N ILE A 304 9.20 -4.45 -4.20
CA ILE A 304 10.06 -4.47 -5.38
C ILE A 304 11.49 -4.24 -4.92
N THR A 305 12.38 -5.13 -5.30
CA THR A 305 13.82 -5.00 -5.01
C THR A 305 14.60 -4.96 -6.32
N PHE A 306 15.64 -4.14 -6.35
CA PHE A 306 16.56 -4.04 -7.47
C PHE A 306 17.98 -3.81 -6.93
N GLY A 307 18.92 -4.65 -7.34
CA GLY A 307 20.29 -4.53 -6.89
C GLY A 307 21.18 -5.66 -7.38
N ARG A 308 22.22 -5.94 -6.61
CA ARG A 308 23.25 -6.94 -6.95
C ARG A 308 22.69 -8.36 -7.19
N ASN A 309 21.59 -8.71 -6.51
CA ASN A 309 20.94 -10.01 -6.61
C ASN A 309 19.85 -10.06 -7.69
N GLY A 310 19.80 -9.07 -8.56
CA GLY A 310 18.80 -8.95 -9.61
C GLY A 310 17.65 -8.03 -9.23
N ALA A 311 16.59 -8.04 -10.03
CA ALA A 311 15.35 -7.36 -9.75
C ALA A 311 14.25 -8.39 -9.48
N ARG A 312 13.44 -8.13 -8.45
CA ARG A 312 12.37 -9.03 -8.02
C ARG A 312 11.13 -8.22 -7.63
N ARG A 313 9.99 -8.82 -7.86
CA ARG A 313 8.68 -8.37 -7.39
C ARG A 313 8.09 -9.46 -6.53
N GLN A 314 7.89 -9.17 -5.26
CA GLN A 314 7.19 -10.04 -4.32
C GLN A 314 5.79 -9.49 -4.10
N VAL A 315 4.78 -10.33 -4.30
CA VAL A 315 3.38 -10.02 -4.04
C VAL A 315 2.91 -10.82 -2.83
N ASN A 316 2.24 -10.15 -1.89
CA ASN A 316 1.60 -10.79 -0.75
C ASN A 316 0.11 -10.87 -1.04
N ILE A 317 -0.42 -12.09 -0.99
CA ILE A 317 -1.81 -12.43 -1.26
C ILE A 317 -2.56 -12.78 0.02
N GLY A 318 -3.89 -12.71 -0.04
CA GLY A 318 -4.76 -13.14 1.05
C GLY A 318 -5.99 -12.28 1.26
#